data_f4a526c66c899e57b8e621cb71e80bb6
#
_entry.id   f4a526c66c899e57b8e621cb71e80bb6
#
_cell.length_a   1.000
_cell.length_b   1.000
_cell.length_c   1.000
_cell.angle_alpha   90.00
_cell.angle_beta   90.00
_cell.angle_gamma   90.00
#
_symmetry.space_group_name_H-M   'P 1'
#
loop_
_entity.id
_entity.type
_entity.pdbx_description
1 polymer ?
#
loop_
_entity_poly.entity_id
_entity_poly.type
_entity_poly.pdbx_seq_one_letter_code
_entity_poly.pdbx_strand_id
1 'polypeptide(L)'
;MVSRHGQRIKRFGRLYGTLYFPMPDGELVPRTFEQVKTEYLRGAQGRYAGRAVELRFPWWYLNSAGEIDTGFGLTVRLADNAELLDEAKRLRRGDCVRLTGTLVAESKNYFCVGEVETLERISEKDLYPLKKK
;
A
#
# COMPACT_ATOMS: atom_id res chain seq x y z
N MET A 1 -25.92 -3.24 7.56
CA MET A 1 -25.34 -4.02 6.49
C MET A 1 -23.92 -3.59 6.17
N VAL A 2 -23.06 -4.55 5.98
CA VAL A 2 -21.67 -4.23 5.66
C VAL A 2 -21.53 -3.93 4.17
N SER A 3 -20.80 -2.87 3.85
CA SER A 3 -20.53 -2.54 2.45
C SER A 3 -19.67 -3.63 1.82
N ARG A 4 -19.65 -3.64 0.50
CA ARG A 4 -18.78 -4.57 -0.20
C ARG A 4 -17.32 -4.39 0.23
N HIS A 5 -16.91 -3.14 0.42
CA HIS A 5 -15.56 -2.85 0.87
C HIS A 5 -15.30 -3.44 2.25
N GLY A 6 -16.22 -3.30 3.17
CA GLY A 6 -16.08 -3.87 4.50
C GLY A 6 -15.98 -5.39 4.48
N GLN A 7 -16.71 -6.01 3.58
CA GLN A 7 -16.63 -7.46 3.43
C GLN A 7 -15.25 -7.89 2.92
N ARG A 8 -14.68 -7.11 2.02
CA ARG A 8 -13.34 -7.44 1.52
C ARG A 8 -12.29 -7.34 2.61
N ILE A 9 -12.37 -6.30 3.45
CA ILE A 9 -11.44 -6.15 4.55
C ILE A 9 -11.54 -7.35 5.49
N LYS A 10 -12.76 -7.74 5.80
CA LYS A 10 -12.99 -8.88 6.66
C LYS A 10 -12.41 -10.16 6.07
N ARG A 11 -12.61 -10.34 4.77
CA ARG A 11 -12.13 -11.51 4.07
C ARG A 11 -10.62 -11.64 4.13
N PHE A 12 -9.89 -10.52 4.03
CA PHE A 12 -8.44 -10.55 3.98
C PHE A 12 -7.79 -10.50 5.37
N GLY A 13 -8.59 -10.33 6.42
CA GLY A 13 -8.11 -10.48 7.78
C GLY A 13 -7.33 -9.30 8.30
N ARG A 14 -6.63 -9.55 9.39
CA ARG A 14 -5.94 -8.50 10.14
C ARG A 14 -4.73 -7.92 9.42
N LEU A 15 -4.17 -8.63 8.47
CA LEU A 15 -2.99 -8.13 7.76
C LEU A 15 -3.34 -7.15 6.66
N TYR A 16 -4.63 -6.99 6.38
CA TYR A 16 -5.04 -5.96 5.43
C TYR A 16 -4.67 -4.59 5.99
N GLY A 17 -4.04 -3.78 5.16
CA GLY A 17 -3.59 -2.47 5.61
C GLY A 17 -2.20 -2.49 6.20
N THR A 18 -1.45 -3.55 5.97
CA THR A 18 -0.09 -3.66 6.48
C THR A 18 0.90 -3.11 5.45
N LEU A 19 1.86 -2.34 5.96
CA LEU A 19 2.98 -1.86 5.17
C LEU A 19 4.18 -2.75 5.53
N TYR A 20 4.92 -3.18 4.52
CA TYR A 20 6.10 -4.02 4.73
C TYR A 20 7.34 -3.19 4.42
N PHE A 21 8.23 -3.09 5.39
CA PHE A 21 9.45 -2.28 5.25
C PHE A 21 10.64 -3.19 5.01
N PRO A 22 11.24 -3.14 3.80
CA PRO A 22 12.42 -3.96 3.53
C PRO A 22 13.59 -3.52 4.39
N MET A 23 14.27 -4.49 4.96
CA MET A 23 15.47 -4.26 5.77
C MET A 23 16.70 -4.62 4.96
N PRO A 24 17.89 -4.14 5.37
CA PRO A 24 19.12 -4.42 4.61
C PRO A 24 19.39 -5.91 4.38
N ASP A 25 18.93 -6.76 5.29
CA ASP A 25 19.13 -8.21 5.13
C ASP A 25 18.07 -8.85 4.24
N GLY A 26 17.17 -8.05 3.67
CA GLY A 26 16.13 -8.58 2.79
C GLY A 26 14.85 -8.94 3.51
N GLU A 27 14.84 -8.87 4.82
CA GLU A 27 13.65 -9.18 5.58
C GLU A 27 12.62 -8.06 5.45
N LEU A 28 11.33 -8.42 5.46
CA LEU A 28 10.25 -7.46 5.43
C LEU A 28 9.67 -7.33 6.83
N VAL A 29 9.67 -6.11 7.36
CA VAL A 29 9.13 -5.85 8.69
C VAL A 29 7.73 -5.26 8.53
N PRO A 30 6.69 -5.92 9.05
CA PRO A 30 5.32 -5.44 8.88
C PRO A 30 4.96 -4.41 9.94
N ARG A 31 4.23 -3.38 9.51
CA ARG A 31 3.61 -2.43 10.42
C ARG A 31 2.27 -2.06 9.82
N THR A 32 1.24 -1.94 10.65
CA THR A 32 -0.06 -1.56 10.14
C THR A 32 -0.05 -0.09 9.75
N PHE A 33 -0.94 0.27 8.84
CA PHE A 33 -1.09 1.67 8.46
C PHE A 33 -1.42 2.53 9.69
N GLU A 34 -2.24 1.99 10.59
CA GLU A 34 -2.61 2.74 11.79
C GLU A 34 -1.40 3.01 12.69
N GLN A 35 -0.52 2.04 12.83
CA GLN A 35 0.70 2.22 13.62
C GLN A 35 1.57 3.32 13.02
N VAL A 36 1.79 3.26 11.71
CA VAL A 36 2.61 4.24 11.03
C VAL A 36 1.98 5.62 11.12
N LYS A 37 0.67 5.70 10.89
CA LYS A 37 -0.05 6.97 10.94
C LYS A 37 0.03 7.59 12.32
N THR A 38 -0.17 6.79 13.36
CA THR A 38 -0.12 7.29 14.73
C THR A 38 1.26 7.86 15.05
N GLU A 39 2.31 7.15 14.67
CA GLU A 39 3.66 7.62 14.94
C GLU A 39 4.00 8.85 14.12
N TYR A 40 3.53 8.87 12.87
CA TYR A 40 3.75 10.03 12.00
C TYR A 40 3.11 11.28 12.60
N LEU A 41 1.88 11.17 13.08
CA LEU A 41 1.18 12.31 13.65
C LEU A 41 1.80 12.78 14.97
N ARG A 42 2.53 11.89 15.64
CA ARG A 42 3.21 12.25 16.88
C ARG A 42 4.61 12.82 16.64
N GLY A 43 4.96 13.09 15.39
CA GLY A 43 6.22 13.73 15.09
C GLY A 43 7.32 12.84 14.55
N ALA A 44 7.01 11.57 14.29
CA ALA A 44 8.02 10.64 13.80
C ALA A 44 8.13 10.65 12.28
N GLN A 45 7.91 11.82 11.67
CA GLN A 45 7.95 11.95 10.21
C GLN A 45 9.28 11.51 9.63
N GLY A 46 10.38 11.92 10.27
CA GLY A 46 11.70 11.56 9.77
C GLY A 46 12.00 10.08 9.81
N ARG A 47 11.25 9.34 10.60
CA ARG A 47 11.42 7.89 10.66
C ARG A 47 10.86 7.21 9.42
N TYR A 48 9.84 7.79 8.82
CA TYR A 48 9.12 7.15 7.72
C TYR A 48 9.32 7.82 6.37
N ALA A 49 9.52 9.12 6.36
CA ALA A 49 9.69 9.84 5.10
C ALA A 49 10.93 9.32 4.38
N GLY A 50 10.78 8.97 3.11
CA GLY A 50 11.88 8.48 2.31
C GLY A 50 12.14 6.98 2.46
N ARG A 51 11.37 6.28 3.30
CA ARG A 51 11.56 4.85 3.49
C ARG A 51 10.95 4.07 2.32
N ALA A 52 11.68 3.06 1.87
CA ALA A 52 11.12 2.13 0.91
C ALA A 52 10.01 1.33 1.59
N VAL A 53 8.97 1.02 0.85
CA VAL A 53 7.83 0.30 1.40
C VAL A 53 7.27 -0.63 0.35
N GLU A 54 6.80 -1.79 0.78
CA GLU A 54 6.10 -2.72 -0.07
C GLU A 54 4.67 -2.86 0.44
N LEU A 55 3.72 -2.77 -0.48
CA LEU A 55 2.30 -2.94 -0.16
C LEU A 55 1.79 -4.17 -0.90
N ARG A 56 0.88 -4.90 -0.26
CA ARG A 56 0.15 -5.98 -0.90
C ARG A 56 -1.30 -5.81 -0.56
N PHE A 57 -2.13 -5.67 -1.60
CA PHE A 57 -3.53 -5.36 -1.37
C PHE A 57 -4.37 -5.80 -2.57
N PRO A 58 -5.68 -6.01 -2.36
CA PRO A 58 -6.58 -6.26 -3.47
C PRO A 58 -6.82 -4.95 -4.22
N TRP A 59 -6.73 -5.02 -5.54
CA TRP A 59 -6.91 -3.85 -6.39
C TRP A 59 -8.30 -3.28 -6.21
N TRP A 60 -8.35 -2.00 -5.99
CA TRP A 60 -9.61 -1.37 -5.69
C TRP A 60 -9.97 -0.32 -6.73
N TYR A 61 -9.15 0.70 -6.89
CA TYR A 61 -9.56 1.84 -7.69
C TYR A 61 -8.37 2.72 -8.05
N LEU A 62 -8.35 3.16 -9.32
CA LEU A 62 -7.40 4.15 -9.80
C LEU A 62 -8.23 5.36 -10.23
N ASN A 63 -7.97 6.52 -9.62
CA ASN A 63 -8.77 7.71 -9.93
C ASN A 63 -8.20 8.46 -11.13
N SER A 64 -8.91 9.50 -11.56
CA SER A 64 -8.50 10.26 -12.74
C SER A 64 -7.22 11.06 -12.51
N ALA A 65 -6.83 11.26 -11.27
CA ALA A 65 -5.58 11.98 -10.96
C ALA A 65 -4.37 11.04 -10.96
N GLY A 66 -4.56 9.76 -11.27
CA GLY A 66 -3.45 8.81 -11.29
C GLY A 66 -3.08 8.30 -9.92
N GLU A 67 -4.03 8.29 -9.00
CA GLU A 67 -3.80 7.82 -7.64
C GLU A 67 -4.58 6.55 -7.38
N ILE A 68 -3.94 5.62 -6.66
CA ILE A 68 -4.56 4.36 -6.29
C ILE A 68 -5.15 4.48 -4.90
N ASP A 69 -6.41 4.08 -4.77
CA ASP A 69 -7.07 3.94 -3.48
C ASP A 69 -6.83 2.52 -3.00
N THR A 70 -6.01 2.37 -1.96
CA THR A 70 -5.69 1.05 -1.43
C THR A 70 -6.83 0.45 -0.62
N GLY A 71 -7.80 1.26 -0.24
CA GLY A 71 -8.92 0.79 0.54
C GLY A 71 -8.71 0.86 2.04
N PHE A 72 -7.51 1.19 2.51
CA PHE A 72 -7.27 1.28 3.95
C PHE A 72 -6.71 2.65 4.38
N GLY A 73 -6.81 3.63 3.51
CA GLY A 73 -6.49 5.01 3.88
C GLY A 73 -5.19 5.55 3.33
N LEU A 74 -4.36 4.70 2.77
CA LEU A 74 -3.10 5.13 2.20
C LEU A 74 -3.28 5.33 0.69
N THR A 75 -2.81 6.47 0.18
CA THR A 75 -2.89 6.77 -1.24
C THR A 75 -1.55 6.44 -1.90
N VAL A 76 -1.61 5.90 -3.10
CA VAL A 76 -0.41 5.63 -3.90
C VAL A 76 -0.49 6.48 -5.16
N ARG A 77 0.57 7.22 -5.43
CA ARG A 77 0.60 8.16 -6.53
C ARG A 77 1.40 7.59 -7.70
N LEU A 78 0.72 7.36 -8.83
CA LEU A 78 1.34 6.82 -10.04
C LEU A 78 1.48 7.85 -11.16
N ALA A 79 0.99 9.06 -10.93
CA ALA A 79 0.85 10.04 -12.01
C ALA A 79 2.14 10.30 -12.78
N ASP A 80 3.28 10.17 -12.11
CA ASP A 80 4.57 10.49 -12.72
C ASP A 80 5.23 9.30 -13.44
N ASN A 81 4.57 8.14 -13.48
CA ASN A 81 5.14 6.96 -14.09
C ASN A 81 4.18 6.39 -15.13
N ALA A 82 4.40 6.77 -16.39
CA ALA A 82 3.49 6.39 -17.46
C ALA A 82 3.39 4.89 -17.67
N GLU A 83 4.51 4.18 -17.52
CA GLU A 83 4.50 2.73 -17.71
C GLU A 83 3.65 2.03 -16.67
N LEU A 84 3.84 2.41 -15.42
CA LEU A 84 3.08 1.80 -14.34
C LEU A 84 1.62 2.22 -14.39
N LEU A 85 1.37 3.43 -14.86
CA LEU A 85 0.00 3.87 -15.02
C LEU A 85 -0.74 3.00 -16.05
N ASP A 86 -0.06 2.65 -17.14
CA ASP A 86 -0.63 1.75 -18.14
C ASP A 86 -0.87 0.36 -17.56
N GLU A 87 0.07 -0.13 -16.76
CA GLU A 87 -0.12 -1.41 -16.08
C GLU A 87 -1.33 -1.38 -15.18
N ALA A 88 -1.46 -0.29 -14.43
CA ALA A 88 -2.58 -0.14 -13.49
C ALA A 88 -3.92 -0.17 -14.20
N LYS A 89 -3.98 0.38 -15.40
CA LYS A 89 -5.23 0.43 -16.15
C LYS A 89 -5.69 -0.94 -16.63
N ARG A 90 -4.80 -1.92 -16.64
CA ARG A 90 -5.14 -3.29 -17.01
C ARG A 90 -5.63 -4.13 -15.86
N LEU A 91 -5.51 -3.61 -14.64
CA LEU A 91 -5.92 -4.34 -13.46
C LEU A 91 -7.43 -4.24 -13.25
N ARG A 92 -7.99 -5.29 -12.67
CA ARG A 92 -9.41 -5.35 -12.40
C ARG A 92 -9.64 -5.37 -10.91
N ARG A 93 -10.79 -4.85 -10.51
CA ARG A 93 -11.16 -4.88 -9.11
C ARG A 93 -11.12 -6.32 -8.61
N GLY A 94 -10.42 -6.54 -7.52
CA GLY A 94 -10.28 -7.87 -6.95
C GLY A 94 -8.98 -8.56 -7.27
N ASP A 95 -8.27 -8.11 -8.31
CA ASP A 95 -6.92 -8.60 -8.53
C ASP A 95 -6.08 -8.28 -7.30
N CYS A 96 -5.16 -9.18 -6.97
CA CYS A 96 -4.25 -8.91 -5.86
C CYS A 96 -2.94 -8.41 -6.43
N VAL A 97 -2.39 -7.36 -5.80
CA VAL A 97 -1.20 -6.73 -6.34
C VAL A 97 -0.15 -6.54 -5.26
N ARG A 98 1.10 -6.50 -5.71
CA ARG A 98 2.25 -6.13 -4.90
C ARG A 98 2.87 -4.89 -5.53
N LEU A 99 3.15 -3.91 -4.69
CA LEU A 99 3.64 -2.63 -5.16
C LEU A 99 4.79 -2.20 -4.26
N THR A 100 5.85 -1.69 -4.86
CA THR A 100 6.95 -1.11 -4.09
C THR A 100 7.10 0.35 -4.45
N GLY A 101 7.44 1.15 -3.47
CA GLY A 101 7.63 2.58 -3.67
C GLY A 101 8.26 3.19 -2.44
N THR A 102 8.12 4.49 -2.32
CA THR A 102 8.74 5.26 -1.25
C THR A 102 7.68 6.08 -0.53
N LEU A 103 7.72 6.10 0.80
CA LEU A 103 6.83 6.95 1.57
C LEU A 103 7.28 8.40 1.42
N VAL A 104 6.33 9.26 1.09
CA VAL A 104 6.58 10.67 0.86
C VAL A 104 5.75 11.48 1.85
N ALA A 105 6.44 12.35 2.60
CA ALA A 105 5.76 13.25 3.53
C ALA A 105 5.20 14.42 2.74
N GLU A 106 3.88 14.56 2.73
CA GLU A 106 3.21 15.65 2.03
C GLU A 106 3.00 16.84 2.94
N SER A 107 2.75 16.57 4.21
CA SER A 107 2.55 17.62 5.21
C SER A 107 2.77 17.01 6.57
N LYS A 108 2.58 17.79 7.60
CA LYS A 108 2.70 17.29 8.98
C LYS A 108 1.72 16.16 9.25
N ASN A 109 0.59 16.17 8.58
CA ASN A 109 -0.50 15.24 8.90
C ASN A 109 -0.79 14.24 7.80
N TYR A 110 -0.02 14.27 6.71
CA TYR A 110 -0.37 13.44 5.57
C TYR A 110 0.87 12.92 4.86
N PHE A 111 0.84 11.65 4.56
CA PHE A 111 1.88 11.01 3.76
C PHE A 111 1.22 10.07 2.75
N CYS A 112 1.97 9.75 1.73
CA CYS A 112 1.48 8.85 0.68
C CYS A 112 2.65 8.03 0.17
N VAL A 113 2.37 7.09 -0.73
CA VAL A 113 3.42 6.37 -1.44
C VAL A 113 3.61 7.07 -2.78
N GLY A 114 4.81 7.54 -3.03
CA GLY A 114 5.20 8.10 -4.32
C GLY A 114 6.34 7.28 -4.87
N GLU A 115 6.91 7.74 -6.00
CA GLU A 115 8.07 7.09 -6.60
C GLU A 115 7.90 5.58 -6.65
N VAL A 116 6.77 5.13 -7.20
CA VAL A 116 6.49 3.71 -7.29
C VAL A 116 7.45 3.07 -8.27
N GLU A 117 8.08 1.97 -7.88
CA GLU A 117 9.04 1.27 -8.70
C GLU A 117 8.46 0.06 -9.40
N THR A 118 7.62 -0.70 -8.70
CA THR A 118 7.03 -1.91 -9.27
C THR A 118 5.55 -1.98 -8.93
N LEU A 119 4.82 -2.62 -9.83
CA LEU A 119 3.42 -2.91 -9.63
C LEU A 119 3.15 -4.20 -10.37
N GLU A 120 2.81 -5.27 -9.64
CA GLU A 120 2.61 -6.55 -10.29
C GLU A 120 1.43 -7.27 -9.67
N ARG A 121 0.79 -8.10 -10.48
CA ARG A 121 -0.32 -8.92 -10.03
C ARG A 121 0.25 -10.17 -9.35
N ILE A 122 -0.32 -10.52 -8.21
CA ILE A 122 0.12 -11.70 -7.46
C ILE A 122 -1.10 -12.57 -7.19
N SER A 123 -0.85 -13.78 -6.71
CA SER A 123 -1.95 -14.64 -6.33
C SER A 123 -2.45 -14.23 -4.95
N GLU A 124 -3.70 -14.53 -4.66
CA GLU A 124 -4.29 -14.17 -3.38
C GLU A 124 -3.53 -14.76 -2.21
N LYS A 125 -2.96 -15.93 -2.38
CA LYS A 125 -2.21 -16.57 -1.31
C LYS A 125 -0.93 -15.83 -0.96
N ASP A 126 -0.45 -14.96 -1.86
CA ASP A 126 0.77 -14.20 -1.63
C ASP A 126 0.50 -12.83 -1.04
N LEU A 127 -0.77 -12.50 -0.75
CA LEU A 127 -1.10 -11.21 -0.18
C LEU A 127 -0.44 -10.97 1.18
N TYR A 128 -0.31 -12.01 1.97
CA TYR A 128 0.20 -11.88 3.34
C TYR A 128 1.38 -12.81 3.54
N PRO A 129 2.54 -12.44 3.00
CA PRO A 129 3.69 -13.36 3.03
C PRO A 129 4.19 -13.66 4.44
N LEU A 130 3.91 -12.80 5.40
CA LEU A 130 4.38 -12.98 6.78
C LEU A 130 3.33 -13.59 7.68
N LYS A 131 2.19 -13.93 7.12
CA LYS A 131 1.14 -14.60 7.88
C LYS A 131 1.50 -16.06 8.03
N LYS A 132 1.58 -16.59 9.24
CA LYS A 132 1.90 -17.95 9.29
C LYS A 132 1.93 -18.53 10.52
N LYS A 133 1.99 -19.28 10.30
CA LYS A 133 2.14 -19.94 11.07
C LYS A 133 1.99 -20.13 11.69
#